data_31713d85808ab31f61ee0a573601e93c
#
_entry.id   31713d85808ab31f61ee0a573601e93c
#
_cell.length_a   1.000
_cell.length_b   1.000
_cell.length_c   1.000
_cell.angle_alpha   90.00
_cell.angle_beta   90.00
_cell.angle_gamma   90.00
#
_symmetry.space_group_name_H-M   'P 1'
#
loop_
_entity.id
_entity.type
_entity.pdbx_description
1 polymer ?
#
loop_
_entity_poly.entity_id
_entity_poly.type
_entity_poly.pdbx_seq_one_letter_code
_entity_poly.pdbx_strand_id
1 'polypeptide(L)'
;MDNLQTPADKTPIKVNIIVPMILFLMIFSLVIDNSFKIISPELVNYFGVSASTVSWQVTLSGLVIGIGAVVYAALSDSISIRNLLVAGIILICTGSLIGYVVHENYWLVVAARVIQSTGLGATETLYLITVAKYLNPKEQKKYMGFSTSSFQIATVIGLLTGGFISTYLQWHELFLIPLFTLVLIPFLWKYLPKDSGSKSNVDIIGMILVAITATSILICISSFDWYIFGGFILSVAVFFAYITKNKKAFISIDFFKNKLYASVLIVAFIIYSLY
;
A
#
# COMPACT_ATOMS: atom_id res chain seq x y z
N MET A 1 -3.42 27.04 -31.15
CA MET A 1 -2.20 26.51 -31.74
C MET A 1 -1.19 26.49 -30.61
N ASP A 2 -1.28 25.51 -29.77
CA ASP A 2 -0.52 24.25 -29.74
C ASP A 2 0.94 24.46 -29.39
N ASN A 3 1.21 24.58 -28.11
CA ASN A 3 2.48 24.18 -27.52
C ASN A 3 2.20 23.07 -26.50
N LEU A 4 1.84 21.90 -27.02
CA LEU A 4 2.02 20.62 -26.33
C LEU A 4 3.53 20.43 -26.19
N GLN A 5 4.06 20.82 -25.04
CA GLN A 5 5.42 20.49 -24.64
C GLN A 5 5.56 18.96 -24.71
N THR A 6 6.28 18.50 -25.71
CA THR A 6 6.83 17.15 -25.77
C THR A 6 7.57 16.87 -24.47
N PRO A 7 7.29 15.72 -23.80
CA PRO A 7 8.00 15.39 -22.58
C PRO A 7 9.49 15.24 -22.88
N ALA A 8 10.31 16.08 -22.26
CA ALA A 8 11.76 16.05 -22.34
C ALA A 8 12.28 14.65 -22.01
N ASP A 9 13.17 14.19 -22.87
CA ASP A 9 14.25 13.21 -22.69
C ASP A 9 14.06 12.17 -21.56
N LYS A 10 13.07 11.29 -21.73
CA LYS A 10 12.93 10.11 -20.86
C LYS A 10 13.93 9.07 -21.37
N THR A 11 14.96 8.78 -20.58
CA THR A 11 15.81 7.59 -20.78
C THR A 11 14.93 6.41 -21.17
N PRO A 12 15.24 5.69 -22.26
CA PRO A 12 14.38 4.63 -22.76
C PRO A 12 14.32 3.49 -21.74
N ILE A 13 13.26 3.49 -20.95
CA ILE A 13 12.98 2.42 -20.00
C ILE A 13 12.61 1.18 -20.82
N LYS A 14 13.18 0.04 -20.47
CA LYS A 14 12.74 -1.25 -21.02
C LYS A 14 11.38 -1.64 -20.42
N VAL A 15 10.33 -0.90 -20.83
CA VAL A 15 8.94 -1.04 -20.35
C VAL A 15 8.52 -2.51 -20.34
N ASN A 16 8.87 -3.27 -21.38
CA ASN A 16 8.51 -4.68 -21.52
C ASN A 16 9.15 -5.61 -20.46
N ILE A 17 10.12 -5.14 -19.69
CA ILE A 17 10.74 -5.91 -18.61
C ILE A 17 10.32 -5.34 -17.25
N ILE A 18 10.37 -4.02 -17.12
CA ILE A 18 10.17 -3.35 -15.84
C ILE A 18 8.72 -3.47 -15.36
N VAL A 19 7.75 -3.17 -16.23
CA VAL A 19 6.35 -3.13 -15.82
C VAL A 19 5.83 -4.52 -15.44
N PRO A 20 6.08 -5.60 -16.20
CA PRO A 20 5.74 -6.95 -15.76
C PRO A 20 6.45 -7.38 -14.47
N MET A 21 7.69 -6.96 -14.26
CA MET A 21 8.42 -7.29 -13.02
C MET A 21 7.81 -6.62 -11.79
N ILE A 22 7.43 -5.33 -11.88
CA ILE A 22 6.76 -4.64 -10.77
C ILE A 22 5.34 -5.18 -10.60
N LEU A 23 4.65 -5.55 -11.69
CA LEU A 23 3.35 -6.22 -11.64
C LEU A 23 3.44 -7.55 -10.89
N PHE A 24 4.46 -8.35 -11.19
CA PHE A 24 4.72 -9.60 -10.46
C PHE A 24 4.94 -9.34 -8.96
N LEU A 25 5.75 -8.33 -8.61
CA LEU A 25 5.98 -7.94 -7.22
C LEU A 25 4.68 -7.50 -6.53
N MET A 26 3.83 -6.75 -7.21
CA MET A 26 2.50 -6.35 -6.72
C MET A 26 1.59 -7.57 -6.50
N ILE A 27 1.48 -8.48 -7.47
CA ILE A 27 0.69 -9.70 -7.34
C ILE A 27 1.18 -10.54 -6.16
N PHE A 28 2.49 -10.72 -6.05
CA PHE A 28 3.09 -11.48 -4.97
C PHE A 28 2.78 -10.86 -3.60
N SER A 29 2.84 -9.54 -3.49
CA SER A 29 2.48 -8.81 -2.28
C SER A 29 1.01 -9.01 -1.90
N LEU A 30 0.11 -8.92 -2.87
CA LEU A 30 -1.33 -9.16 -2.68
C LEU A 30 -1.61 -10.62 -2.26
N VAL A 31 -0.91 -11.59 -2.84
CA VAL A 31 -1.02 -13.01 -2.45
C VAL A 31 -0.67 -13.19 -0.99
N ILE A 32 0.44 -12.60 -0.53
CA ILE A 32 0.86 -12.68 0.87
C ILE A 32 -0.19 -12.07 1.80
N ASP A 33 -0.68 -10.87 1.49
CA ASP A 33 -1.69 -10.21 2.33
C ASP A 33 -2.98 -11.03 2.42
N ASN A 34 -3.47 -11.57 1.31
CA ASN A 34 -4.65 -12.43 1.29
C ASN A 34 -4.42 -13.76 2.03
N SER A 35 -3.22 -14.36 1.94
CA SER A 35 -2.90 -15.58 2.68
C SER A 35 -3.01 -15.37 4.19
N PHE A 36 -2.52 -14.24 4.71
CA PHE A 36 -2.65 -13.91 6.14
C PHE A 36 -4.09 -13.68 6.59
N LYS A 37 -4.97 -13.19 5.71
CA LYS A 37 -6.41 -13.08 6.00
C LYS A 37 -7.04 -14.46 6.18
N ILE A 38 -6.67 -15.42 5.34
CA ILE A 38 -7.23 -16.79 5.34
C ILE A 38 -6.83 -17.59 6.57
N ILE A 39 -5.61 -17.42 7.09
CA ILE A 39 -5.16 -18.15 8.28
C ILE A 39 -5.68 -17.54 9.60
N SER A 40 -6.51 -16.49 9.56
CA SER A 40 -7.04 -15.86 10.78
C SER A 40 -7.72 -16.84 11.76
N PRO A 41 -8.52 -17.82 11.33
CA PRO A 41 -9.09 -18.81 12.23
C PRO A 41 -8.03 -19.67 12.94
N GLU A 42 -6.93 -20.00 12.25
CA GLU A 42 -5.81 -20.73 12.84
C GLU A 42 -5.10 -19.91 13.92
N LEU A 43 -4.92 -18.60 13.68
CA LEU A 43 -4.34 -17.69 14.67
C LEU A 43 -5.22 -17.58 15.94
N VAL A 44 -6.55 -17.60 15.79
CA VAL A 44 -7.49 -17.66 16.94
C VAL A 44 -7.18 -18.89 17.79
N ASN A 45 -7.06 -20.05 17.16
CA ASN A 45 -6.81 -21.30 17.86
C ASN A 45 -5.39 -21.37 18.46
N TYR A 46 -4.38 -20.91 17.71
CA TYR A 46 -2.98 -20.97 18.14
C TYR A 46 -2.70 -20.07 19.33
N PHE A 47 -3.20 -18.81 19.33
CA PHE A 47 -2.96 -17.85 20.39
C PHE A 47 -4.00 -17.90 21.51
N GLY A 48 -5.10 -18.63 21.34
CA GLY A 48 -6.21 -18.67 22.30
C GLY A 48 -6.88 -17.30 22.53
N VAL A 49 -6.88 -16.44 21.52
CA VAL A 49 -7.46 -15.09 21.58
C VAL A 49 -8.75 -15.00 20.77
N SER A 50 -9.55 -13.96 20.99
CA SER A 50 -10.82 -13.78 20.27
C SER A 50 -10.61 -13.48 18.78
N ALA A 51 -11.60 -13.81 17.95
CA ALA A 51 -11.60 -13.45 16.52
C ALA A 51 -11.48 -11.91 16.32
N SER A 52 -12.12 -11.12 17.20
CA SER A 52 -11.98 -9.66 17.22
C SER A 52 -10.54 -9.23 17.48
N THR A 53 -9.82 -9.92 18.38
CA THR A 53 -8.39 -9.65 18.59
C THR A 53 -7.58 -9.98 17.36
N VAL A 54 -7.82 -11.15 16.73
CA VAL A 54 -7.09 -11.57 15.52
C VAL A 54 -7.37 -10.65 14.33
N SER A 55 -8.54 -10.04 14.25
CA SER A 55 -8.85 -9.10 13.16
C SER A 55 -7.90 -7.89 13.11
N TRP A 56 -7.26 -7.51 14.22
CA TRP A 56 -6.32 -6.38 14.25
C TRP A 56 -5.14 -6.57 13.29
N GLN A 57 -4.65 -7.79 13.08
CA GLN A 57 -3.55 -8.02 12.13
C GLN A 57 -3.95 -7.71 10.68
N VAL A 58 -5.21 -7.93 10.30
CA VAL A 58 -5.76 -7.59 8.98
C VAL A 58 -6.05 -6.09 8.89
N THR A 59 -6.71 -5.57 9.91
CA THR A 59 -7.18 -4.18 9.97
C THR A 59 -6.01 -3.19 9.96
N LEU A 60 -4.99 -3.41 10.80
CA LEU A 60 -3.80 -2.54 10.82
C LEU A 60 -2.96 -2.68 9.55
N SER A 61 -2.86 -3.89 8.99
CA SER A 61 -2.20 -4.10 7.70
C SER A 61 -2.89 -3.30 6.58
N GLY A 62 -4.21 -3.40 6.46
CA GLY A 62 -4.99 -2.65 5.48
C GLY A 62 -4.88 -1.13 5.66
N LEU A 63 -4.94 -0.66 6.92
CA LEU A 63 -4.75 0.76 7.24
C LEU A 63 -3.38 1.26 6.77
N VAL A 64 -2.31 0.53 7.08
CA VAL A 64 -0.94 0.92 6.73
C VAL A 64 -0.71 0.86 5.22
N ILE A 65 -1.28 -0.10 4.51
CA ILE A 65 -1.27 -0.14 3.04
C ILE A 65 -1.96 1.10 2.47
N GLY A 66 -3.14 1.46 2.99
CA GLY A 66 -3.89 2.65 2.55
C GLY A 66 -3.15 3.96 2.81
N ILE A 67 -2.60 4.15 4.02
CA ILE A 67 -1.74 5.31 4.35
C ILE A 67 -0.49 5.29 3.45
N GLY A 68 0.12 4.13 3.27
CA GLY A 68 1.29 3.91 2.44
C GLY A 68 1.05 4.35 1.00
N ALA A 69 -0.14 4.10 0.44
CA ALA A 69 -0.48 4.55 -0.92
C ALA A 69 -0.31 6.07 -1.08
N VAL A 70 -0.78 6.84 -0.12
CA VAL A 70 -0.66 8.30 -0.11
C VAL A 70 0.80 8.75 0.09
N VAL A 71 1.48 8.13 1.05
CA VAL A 71 2.88 8.43 1.39
C VAL A 71 3.82 8.10 0.22
N TYR A 72 3.71 6.92 -0.37
CA TYR A 72 4.56 6.53 -1.50
C TYR A 72 4.26 7.34 -2.76
N ALA A 73 3.02 7.75 -2.98
CA ALA A 73 2.69 8.67 -4.06
C ALA A 73 3.44 9.99 -3.91
N ALA A 74 3.36 10.62 -2.73
CA ALA A 74 4.04 11.87 -2.46
C ALA A 74 5.58 11.73 -2.46
N LEU A 75 6.12 10.63 -1.94
CA LEU A 75 7.56 10.35 -1.96
C LEU A 75 8.10 10.12 -3.38
N SER A 76 7.29 9.58 -4.30
CA SER A 76 7.69 9.31 -5.68
C SER A 76 7.98 10.57 -6.50
N ASP A 77 7.53 11.74 -6.04
CA ASP A 77 7.85 13.02 -6.64
C ASP A 77 9.27 13.49 -6.31
N SER A 78 9.83 13.04 -5.19
CA SER A 78 11.13 13.47 -4.68
C SER A 78 12.20 12.37 -4.69
N ILE A 79 11.77 11.12 -4.55
CA ILE A 79 12.64 9.93 -4.47
C ILE A 79 12.38 9.04 -5.68
N SER A 80 13.43 8.46 -6.25
CA SER A 80 13.29 7.56 -7.39
C SER A 80 12.42 6.34 -7.05
N ILE A 81 11.54 5.95 -7.98
CA ILE A 81 10.68 4.76 -7.85
C ILE A 81 11.51 3.52 -7.53
N ARG A 82 12.72 3.41 -8.13
CA ARG A 82 13.66 2.32 -7.83
C ARG A 82 14.00 2.23 -6.35
N ASN A 83 14.40 3.35 -5.75
CA ASN A 83 14.80 3.37 -4.33
C ASN A 83 13.62 3.08 -3.41
N LEU A 84 12.43 3.59 -3.74
CA LEU A 84 11.21 3.32 -2.98
C LEU A 84 10.79 1.85 -3.06
N LEU A 85 10.89 1.21 -4.23
CA LEU A 85 10.61 -0.23 -4.39
C LEU A 85 11.61 -1.08 -3.60
N VAL A 86 12.90 -0.75 -3.66
CA VAL A 86 13.93 -1.45 -2.88
C VAL A 86 13.69 -1.29 -1.38
N ALA A 87 13.37 -0.08 -0.92
CA ALA A 87 13.01 0.16 0.47
C ALA A 87 11.75 -0.65 0.87
N GLY A 88 10.74 -0.71 -0.01
CA GLY A 88 9.55 -1.54 0.18
C GLY A 88 9.89 -3.02 0.35
N ILE A 89 10.73 -3.59 -0.51
CA ILE A 89 11.18 -4.99 -0.40
C ILE A 89 11.95 -5.21 0.92
N ILE A 90 12.81 -4.29 1.30
CA ILE A 90 13.54 -4.39 2.59
C ILE A 90 12.55 -4.40 3.76
N LEU A 91 11.53 -3.54 3.76
CA LEU A 91 10.49 -3.52 4.79
C LEU A 91 9.67 -4.83 4.82
N ILE A 92 9.28 -5.35 3.64
CA ILE A 92 8.61 -6.65 3.53
C ILE A 92 9.46 -7.74 4.19
N CYS A 93 10.73 -7.83 3.83
CA CYS A 93 11.62 -8.87 4.34
C CYS A 93 11.94 -8.70 5.82
N THR A 94 12.13 -7.45 6.28
CA THR A 94 12.38 -7.17 7.71
C THR A 94 11.16 -7.56 8.55
N GLY A 95 9.95 -7.12 8.17
CA GLY A 95 8.73 -7.52 8.83
C GLY A 95 8.52 -9.04 8.82
N SER A 96 8.84 -9.69 7.70
CA SER A 96 8.78 -11.14 7.56
C SER A 96 9.74 -11.87 8.50
N LEU A 97 11.00 -11.46 8.56
CA LEU A 97 11.98 -12.08 9.46
C LEU A 97 11.60 -11.88 10.93
N ILE A 98 11.17 -10.66 11.31
CA ILE A 98 10.70 -10.39 12.67
C ILE A 98 9.50 -11.30 12.98
N GLY A 99 8.48 -11.33 12.12
CA GLY A 99 7.27 -12.12 12.33
C GLY A 99 7.54 -13.62 12.46
N TYR A 100 8.49 -14.14 11.68
CA TYR A 100 8.93 -15.53 11.79
C TYR A 100 9.59 -15.84 13.14
N VAL A 101 10.45 -14.93 13.63
CA VAL A 101 11.18 -15.13 14.89
C VAL A 101 10.28 -14.96 16.12
N VAL A 102 9.35 -13.97 16.08
CA VAL A 102 8.53 -13.63 17.25
C VAL A 102 7.13 -14.25 17.23
N HIS A 103 6.94 -15.32 16.46
CA HIS A 103 5.64 -15.94 16.21
C HIS A 103 4.89 -16.46 17.45
N GLU A 104 5.54 -16.55 18.60
CA GLU A 104 4.89 -16.96 19.87
C GLU A 104 4.05 -15.86 20.53
N ASN A 105 4.28 -14.59 20.19
CA ASN A 105 3.56 -13.47 20.77
C ASN A 105 2.70 -12.76 19.73
N TYR A 106 1.37 -12.81 19.92
CA TYR A 106 0.41 -12.25 18.96
C TYR A 106 0.67 -10.76 18.63
N TRP A 107 0.89 -9.92 19.64
CA TRP A 107 1.09 -8.48 19.41
C TRP A 107 2.39 -8.15 18.69
N LEU A 108 3.44 -8.95 18.92
CA LEU A 108 4.68 -8.82 18.15
C LEU A 108 4.49 -9.28 16.70
N VAL A 109 3.68 -10.31 16.47
CA VAL A 109 3.26 -10.71 15.11
C VAL A 109 2.49 -9.60 14.42
N VAL A 110 1.57 -8.93 15.11
CA VAL A 110 0.85 -7.76 14.57
C VAL A 110 1.82 -6.63 14.21
N ALA A 111 2.77 -6.32 15.08
CA ALA A 111 3.79 -5.29 14.80
C ALA A 111 4.65 -5.66 13.58
N ALA A 112 5.07 -6.92 13.47
CA ALA A 112 5.81 -7.44 12.32
C ALA A 112 4.99 -7.34 11.02
N ARG A 113 3.69 -7.64 11.07
CA ARG A 113 2.75 -7.48 9.96
C ARG A 113 2.61 -6.02 9.54
N VAL A 114 2.54 -5.09 10.47
CA VAL A 114 2.50 -3.64 10.17
C VAL A 114 3.76 -3.22 9.39
N ILE A 115 4.95 -3.63 9.83
CA ILE A 115 6.21 -3.36 9.13
C ILE A 115 6.17 -3.97 7.71
N GLN A 116 5.80 -5.23 7.59
CA GLN A 116 5.68 -5.93 6.32
C GLN A 116 4.69 -5.22 5.38
N SER A 117 3.51 -4.85 5.87
CA SER A 117 2.44 -4.21 5.11
C SER A 117 2.81 -2.81 4.63
N THR A 118 3.68 -2.10 5.34
CA THR A 118 4.26 -0.84 4.84
C THR A 118 4.98 -1.05 3.51
N GLY A 119 5.73 -2.15 3.38
CA GLY A 119 6.40 -2.51 2.13
C GLY A 119 5.44 -3.02 1.05
N LEU A 120 4.37 -3.74 1.43
CA LEU A 120 3.34 -4.20 0.48
C LEU A 120 2.64 -3.00 -0.18
N GLY A 121 2.27 -1.97 0.59
CA GLY A 121 1.69 -0.73 0.06
C GLY A 121 2.62 0.00 -0.94
N ALA A 122 3.94 -0.09 -0.75
CA ALA A 122 4.91 0.44 -1.72
C ALA A 122 4.76 -0.24 -3.10
N THR A 123 4.65 -1.57 -3.13
CA THR A 123 4.61 -2.32 -4.40
C THR A 123 3.36 -2.01 -5.21
N GLU A 124 2.21 -1.91 -4.57
CA GLU A 124 0.94 -1.59 -5.20
C GLU A 124 0.93 -0.17 -5.77
N THR A 125 1.27 0.79 -4.94
CA THR A 125 1.24 2.20 -5.31
C THR A 125 2.25 2.53 -6.39
N LEU A 126 3.49 2.04 -6.24
CA LEU A 126 4.55 2.36 -7.18
C LEU A 126 4.38 1.64 -8.53
N TYR A 127 3.65 0.51 -8.58
CA TYR A 127 3.21 -0.06 -9.85
C TYR A 127 2.32 0.92 -10.62
N LEU A 128 1.26 1.42 -9.98
CA LEU A 128 0.32 2.34 -10.62
C LEU A 128 1.01 3.64 -11.07
N ILE A 129 1.91 4.18 -10.24
CA ILE A 129 2.71 5.37 -10.57
C ILE A 129 3.65 5.10 -11.74
N THR A 130 4.29 3.93 -11.78
CA THR A 130 5.17 3.55 -12.89
C THR A 130 4.39 3.48 -14.20
N VAL A 131 3.21 2.87 -14.18
CA VAL A 131 2.33 2.79 -15.34
C VAL A 131 1.91 4.19 -15.79
N ALA A 132 1.47 5.05 -14.86
CA ALA A 132 1.03 6.41 -15.18
C ALA A 132 2.18 7.31 -15.69
N LYS A 133 3.39 7.17 -15.14
CA LYS A 133 4.53 8.04 -15.44
C LYS A 133 5.25 7.69 -16.72
N TYR A 134 5.37 6.40 -17.05
CA TYR A 134 6.29 5.94 -18.09
C TYR A 134 5.62 5.35 -19.34
N LEU A 135 4.34 5.00 -19.28
CA LEU A 135 3.63 4.40 -20.40
C LEU A 135 2.81 5.45 -21.18
N ASN A 136 2.59 5.15 -22.47
CA ASN A 136 1.66 5.93 -23.28
C ASN A 136 0.19 5.60 -22.91
N PRO A 137 -0.81 6.44 -23.27
CA PRO A 137 -2.21 6.25 -22.87
C PRO A 137 -2.83 4.90 -23.27
N LYS A 138 -2.38 4.31 -24.37
CA LYS A 138 -2.87 3.00 -24.84
C LYS A 138 -2.35 1.87 -23.95
N GLU A 139 -1.06 1.91 -23.64
CA GLU A 139 -0.42 0.94 -22.75
C GLU A 139 -0.90 1.11 -21.30
N GLN A 140 -1.10 2.35 -20.84
CA GLN A 140 -1.66 2.61 -19.50
C GLN A 140 -2.99 1.86 -19.31
N LYS A 141 -3.93 1.98 -20.24
CA LYS A 141 -5.22 1.27 -20.17
C LYS A 141 -5.05 -0.24 -20.06
N LYS A 142 -4.11 -0.82 -20.82
CA LYS A 142 -3.81 -2.25 -20.79
C LYS A 142 -3.26 -2.68 -19.43
N TYR A 143 -2.25 -1.99 -18.92
CA TYR A 143 -1.59 -2.36 -17.66
C TYR A 143 -2.43 -2.02 -16.43
N MET A 144 -3.28 -0.99 -16.48
CA MET A 144 -4.31 -0.75 -15.44
C MET A 144 -5.33 -1.90 -15.40
N GLY A 145 -5.75 -2.41 -16.57
CA GLY A 145 -6.60 -3.60 -16.63
C GLY A 145 -5.93 -4.84 -16.03
N PHE A 146 -4.64 -5.04 -16.27
CA PHE A 146 -3.89 -6.12 -15.62
C PHE A 146 -3.81 -5.96 -14.10
N SER A 147 -3.63 -4.73 -13.60
CA SER A 147 -3.69 -4.46 -12.16
C SER A 147 -5.01 -4.93 -11.55
N THR A 148 -6.14 -4.53 -12.14
CA THR A 148 -7.47 -4.95 -11.65
C THR A 148 -7.65 -6.47 -11.66
N SER A 149 -7.22 -7.14 -12.73
CA SER A 149 -7.26 -8.61 -12.81
C SER A 149 -6.34 -9.27 -11.78
N SER A 150 -5.20 -8.64 -11.49
CA SER A 150 -4.22 -9.13 -10.51
C SER A 150 -4.77 -9.21 -9.11
N PHE A 151 -5.66 -8.30 -8.69
CA PHE A 151 -6.32 -8.38 -7.40
C PHE A 151 -7.13 -9.68 -7.26
N GLN A 152 -7.89 -10.06 -8.30
CA GLN A 152 -8.70 -11.28 -8.28
C GLN A 152 -7.83 -12.54 -8.30
N ILE A 153 -6.81 -12.56 -9.17
CA ILE A 153 -5.86 -13.67 -9.26
C ILE A 153 -5.12 -13.85 -7.93
N ALA A 154 -4.64 -12.76 -7.34
CA ALA A 154 -3.94 -12.78 -6.06
C ALA A 154 -4.83 -13.25 -4.91
N THR A 155 -6.13 -12.92 -4.94
CA THR A 155 -7.10 -13.43 -3.95
C THR A 155 -7.23 -14.95 -4.04
N VAL A 156 -7.39 -15.50 -5.25
CA VAL A 156 -7.50 -16.95 -5.45
C VAL A 156 -6.19 -17.66 -5.05
N ILE A 157 -5.04 -17.15 -5.50
CA ILE A 157 -3.73 -17.74 -5.14
C ILE A 157 -3.49 -17.62 -3.64
N GLY A 158 -3.84 -16.47 -3.02
CA GLY A 158 -3.69 -16.25 -1.58
C GLY A 158 -4.54 -17.20 -0.76
N LEU A 159 -5.79 -17.46 -1.20
CA LEU A 159 -6.66 -18.46 -0.59
C LEU A 159 -6.04 -19.87 -0.64
N LEU A 160 -5.52 -20.27 -1.80
CA LEU A 160 -4.86 -21.57 -1.97
C LEU A 160 -3.58 -21.66 -1.15
N THR A 161 -2.75 -20.61 -1.14
CA THR A 161 -1.51 -20.57 -0.38
C THR A 161 -1.77 -20.61 1.12
N GLY A 162 -2.68 -19.76 1.62
CA GLY A 162 -3.06 -19.75 3.04
C GLY A 162 -3.66 -21.09 3.48
N GLY A 163 -4.58 -21.64 2.68
CA GLY A 163 -5.18 -22.96 2.95
C GLY A 163 -4.16 -24.10 2.94
N PHE A 164 -3.21 -24.10 2.00
CA PHE A 164 -2.15 -25.09 1.94
C PHE A 164 -1.24 -25.02 3.18
N ILE A 165 -0.79 -23.81 3.54
CA ILE A 165 0.06 -23.59 4.72
C ILE A 165 -0.67 -24.01 5.99
N SER A 166 -1.91 -23.59 6.17
CA SER A 166 -2.73 -23.94 7.35
C SER A 166 -2.98 -25.45 7.46
N THR A 167 -2.97 -26.19 6.34
CA THR A 167 -3.27 -27.64 6.34
C THR A 167 -2.02 -28.51 6.50
N TYR A 168 -0.90 -28.12 5.89
CA TYR A 168 0.27 -29.00 5.75
C TYR A 168 1.52 -28.48 6.44
N LEU A 169 1.57 -27.18 6.79
CA LEU A 169 2.71 -26.51 7.38
C LEU A 169 2.28 -25.74 8.64
N GLN A 170 3.18 -24.97 9.20
CA GLN A 170 2.85 -24.09 10.32
C GLN A 170 2.59 -22.68 9.79
N TRP A 171 1.58 -22.00 10.33
CA TRP A 171 1.13 -20.68 9.86
C TRP A 171 2.25 -19.65 9.77
N HIS A 172 3.24 -19.69 10.68
CA HIS A 172 4.34 -18.73 10.70
C HIS A 172 5.31 -18.91 9.53
N GLU A 173 5.28 -20.05 8.82
CA GLU A 173 6.07 -20.24 7.60
C GLU A 173 5.63 -19.33 6.44
N LEU A 174 4.41 -18.78 6.50
CA LEU A 174 3.97 -17.73 5.60
C LEU A 174 4.91 -16.52 5.58
N PHE A 175 5.59 -16.25 6.69
CA PHE A 175 6.58 -15.17 6.75
C PHE A 175 7.85 -15.44 5.95
N LEU A 176 8.15 -16.68 5.60
CA LEU A 176 9.34 -17.00 4.78
C LEU A 176 9.13 -16.74 3.29
N ILE A 177 7.87 -16.84 2.82
CA ILE A 177 7.55 -16.68 1.40
C ILE A 177 7.97 -15.30 0.87
N PRO A 178 7.70 -14.17 1.54
CA PRO A 178 8.09 -12.85 1.07
C PRO A 178 9.59 -12.64 0.87
N LEU A 179 10.46 -13.44 1.50
CA LEU A 179 11.91 -13.33 1.35
C LEU A 179 12.37 -13.58 -0.10
N PHE A 180 11.58 -14.31 -0.89
CA PHE A 180 11.85 -14.48 -2.32
C PHE A 180 11.88 -13.16 -3.10
N THR A 181 11.22 -12.11 -2.59
CA THR A 181 11.25 -10.78 -3.23
C THR A 181 12.64 -10.15 -3.25
N LEU A 182 13.57 -10.58 -2.37
CA LEU A 182 14.96 -10.13 -2.37
C LEU A 182 15.67 -10.39 -3.72
N VAL A 183 15.30 -11.47 -4.40
CA VAL A 183 15.86 -11.83 -5.72
C VAL A 183 15.58 -10.73 -6.76
N LEU A 184 14.52 -9.94 -6.58
CA LEU A 184 14.15 -8.87 -7.52
C LEU A 184 15.00 -7.60 -7.36
N ILE A 185 15.68 -7.40 -6.24
CA ILE A 185 16.48 -6.18 -5.99
C ILE A 185 17.55 -5.93 -7.06
N PRO A 186 18.40 -6.91 -7.44
CA PRO A 186 19.41 -6.69 -8.48
C PRO A 186 18.78 -6.36 -9.85
N PHE A 187 17.61 -6.93 -10.15
CA PHE A 187 16.90 -6.63 -11.39
C PHE A 187 16.32 -5.22 -11.39
N LEU A 188 15.75 -4.78 -10.26
CA LEU A 188 15.28 -3.39 -10.09
C LEU A 188 16.44 -2.41 -10.29
N TRP A 189 17.60 -2.69 -9.74
CA TRP A 189 18.77 -1.83 -9.88
C TRP A 189 19.29 -1.78 -11.32
N LYS A 190 19.21 -2.87 -12.05
CA LYS A 190 19.69 -2.98 -13.42
C LYS A 190 18.77 -2.30 -14.44
N TYR A 191 17.45 -2.39 -14.25
CA TYR A 191 16.47 -2.00 -15.25
C TYR A 191 15.72 -0.71 -14.94
N LEU A 192 15.54 -0.34 -13.68
CA LEU A 192 14.91 0.93 -13.32
C LEU A 192 15.94 2.07 -13.25
N PRO A 193 15.67 3.19 -13.96
CA PRO A 193 16.54 4.35 -13.88
C PRO A 193 16.54 4.95 -12.47
N LYS A 194 17.64 5.61 -12.14
CA LYS A 194 17.77 6.43 -10.95
C LYS A 194 17.27 7.85 -11.27
N ASP A 195 16.00 7.97 -11.68
CA ASP A 195 15.42 9.30 -11.85
C ASP A 195 15.36 9.95 -10.47
N SER A 196 16.16 10.99 -10.30
CA SER A 196 15.99 11.89 -9.17
C SER A 196 14.69 12.66 -9.45
N GLY A 197 13.68 12.45 -8.62
CA GLY A 197 12.50 13.31 -8.64
C GLY A 197 12.93 14.78 -8.61
N SER A 198 12.09 15.69 -9.09
CA SER A 198 12.29 17.11 -8.86
C SER A 198 12.49 17.30 -7.34
N LYS A 199 13.34 18.26 -6.93
CA LYS A 199 13.50 18.62 -5.51
C LYS A 199 12.18 19.25 -5.01
N SER A 200 11.14 18.44 -4.91
CA SER A 200 9.88 18.78 -4.26
C SER A 200 10.10 18.63 -2.75
N ASN A 201 9.71 19.62 -1.99
CA ASN A 201 9.70 19.48 -0.53
C ASN A 201 8.61 18.49 -0.16
N VAL A 202 9.01 17.36 0.40
CA VAL A 202 8.08 16.34 0.91
C VAL A 202 7.26 16.95 2.05
N ASP A 203 5.94 16.94 1.92
CA ASP A 203 5.03 17.45 2.96
C ASP A 203 4.80 16.40 4.06
N ILE A 204 5.80 16.26 4.94
CA ILE A 204 5.76 15.31 6.05
C ILE A 204 4.58 15.59 6.99
N ILE A 205 4.26 16.86 7.24
CA ILE A 205 3.16 17.23 8.15
C ILE A 205 1.83 16.80 7.57
N GLY A 206 1.58 17.04 6.27
CA GLY A 206 0.37 16.58 5.59
C GLY A 206 0.22 15.06 5.62
N MET A 207 1.32 14.31 5.40
CA MET A 207 1.32 12.85 5.48
C MET A 207 0.96 12.33 6.89
N ILE A 208 1.52 12.95 7.95
CA ILE A 208 1.20 12.61 9.34
C ILE A 208 -0.28 12.89 9.63
N LEU A 209 -0.80 14.02 9.18
CA LEU A 209 -2.21 14.38 9.39
C LEU A 209 -3.17 13.40 8.68
N VAL A 210 -2.83 12.95 7.47
CA VAL A 210 -3.60 11.89 6.77
C VAL A 210 -3.55 10.59 7.57
N ALA A 211 -2.39 10.19 8.07
CA ALA A 211 -2.23 8.98 8.87
C ALA A 211 -3.07 9.06 10.17
N ILE A 212 -3.02 10.18 10.87
CA ILE A 212 -3.82 10.40 12.09
C ILE A 212 -5.32 10.36 11.76
N THR A 213 -5.75 11.02 10.68
CA THR A 213 -7.17 11.04 10.29
C THR A 213 -7.66 9.66 9.88
N ALA A 214 -6.88 8.91 9.10
CA ALA A 214 -7.21 7.55 8.70
C ALA A 214 -7.25 6.58 9.90
N THR A 215 -6.34 6.73 10.85
CA THR A 215 -6.33 5.93 12.08
C THR A 215 -7.51 6.29 12.98
N SER A 216 -7.84 7.56 13.13
CA SER A 216 -8.95 7.99 13.99
C SER A 216 -10.32 7.54 13.49
N ILE A 217 -10.55 7.54 12.16
CA ILE A 217 -11.80 6.98 11.61
C ILE A 217 -11.88 5.47 11.83
N LEU A 218 -10.77 4.74 11.67
CA LEU A 218 -10.71 3.30 11.92
C LEU A 218 -11.07 2.97 13.37
N ILE A 219 -10.45 3.66 14.34
CA ILE A 219 -10.74 3.46 15.76
C ILE A 219 -12.19 3.82 16.07
N CYS A 220 -12.72 4.89 15.48
CA CYS A 220 -14.10 5.32 15.65
C CYS A 220 -15.10 4.25 15.15
N ILE A 221 -14.81 3.57 14.05
CA ILE A 221 -15.65 2.48 13.52
C ILE A 221 -15.51 1.21 14.37
N SER A 222 -14.29 0.90 14.84
CA SER A 222 -14.01 -0.32 15.60
C SER A 222 -14.53 -0.28 17.04
N SER A 223 -14.52 0.91 17.66
CA SER A 223 -14.90 1.12 19.07
C SER A 223 -15.54 2.47 19.18
N PHE A 224 -16.86 2.53 18.90
CA PHE A 224 -17.57 3.81 18.96
C PHE A 224 -17.66 4.33 20.39
N ASP A 225 -17.06 5.51 20.61
CA ASP A 225 -17.17 6.30 21.82
C ASP A 225 -17.27 7.78 21.44
N TRP A 226 -18.02 8.57 22.18
CA TRP A 226 -18.19 10.00 21.90
C TRP A 226 -16.89 10.80 21.96
N TYR A 227 -15.94 10.41 22.82
CA TYR A 227 -14.61 11.03 22.90
C TYR A 227 -13.78 10.70 21.65
N ILE A 228 -13.84 9.44 21.19
CA ILE A 228 -13.16 8.99 19.95
C ILE A 228 -13.76 9.69 18.75
N PHE A 229 -15.09 9.80 18.68
CA PHE A 229 -15.78 10.53 17.62
C PHE A 229 -15.39 12.01 17.59
N GLY A 230 -15.33 12.66 18.77
CA GLY A 230 -14.83 14.04 18.89
C GLY A 230 -13.39 14.19 18.41
N GLY A 231 -12.52 13.24 18.76
CA GLY A 231 -11.13 13.17 18.28
C GLY A 231 -11.03 13.03 16.75
N PHE A 232 -11.87 12.19 16.16
CA PHE A 232 -11.96 12.06 14.70
C PHE A 232 -12.38 13.39 14.03
N ILE A 233 -13.45 14.03 14.49
CA ILE A 233 -13.90 15.32 13.96
C ILE A 233 -12.79 16.37 14.09
N LEU A 234 -12.07 16.41 15.21
CA LEU A 234 -10.96 17.32 15.41
C LEU A 234 -9.82 17.04 14.42
N SER A 235 -9.46 15.76 14.20
CA SER A 235 -8.40 15.39 13.25
C SER A 235 -8.74 15.80 11.83
N VAL A 236 -9.99 15.61 11.39
CA VAL A 236 -10.51 16.08 10.09
C VAL A 236 -10.44 17.60 9.99
N ALA A 237 -10.89 18.32 11.04
CA ALA A 237 -10.85 19.78 11.04
C ALA A 237 -9.41 20.32 10.95
N VAL A 238 -8.46 19.73 11.68
CA VAL A 238 -7.04 20.09 11.62
C VAL A 238 -6.45 19.81 10.24
N PHE A 239 -6.76 18.66 9.66
CA PHE A 239 -6.31 18.33 8.30
C PHE A 239 -6.83 19.32 7.26
N PHE A 240 -8.14 19.65 7.25
CA PHE A 240 -8.69 20.63 6.34
C PHE A 240 -8.14 22.05 6.59
N ALA A 241 -7.96 22.46 7.84
CA ALA A 241 -7.32 23.72 8.17
C ALA A 241 -5.86 23.80 7.66
N TYR A 242 -5.14 22.70 7.72
CA TYR A 242 -3.77 22.60 7.21
C TYR A 242 -3.72 22.76 5.69
N ILE A 243 -4.52 21.96 4.93
CA ILE A 243 -4.50 22.00 3.46
C ILE A 243 -5.05 23.33 2.88
N THR A 244 -5.88 24.05 3.63
CA THR A 244 -6.37 25.38 3.22
C THR A 244 -5.31 26.47 3.40
N LYS A 245 -4.49 26.35 4.44
CA LYS A 245 -3.43 27.36 4.75
C LYS A 245 -2.14 27.09 3.99
N ASN A 246 -1.79 25.83 3.76
CA ASN A 246 -0.52 25.44 3.14
C ASN A 246 -0.70 25.17 1.64
N LYS A 247 -0.34 26.16 0.81
CA LYS A 247 -0.35 26.03 -0.66
C LYS A 247 0.63 24.97 -1.20
N LYS A 248 1.56 24.47 -0.37
CA LYS A 248 2.53 23.42 -0.71
C LYS A 248 2.11 22.07 -0.16
N ALA A 249 0.89 21.95 0.39
CA ALA A 249 0.36 20.68 0.83
C ALA A 249 0.29 19.70 -0.35
N PHE A 250 0.69 18.44 -0.14
CA PHE A 250 0.71 17.40 -1.18
C PHE A 250 -0.71 17.07 -1.69
N ILE A 251 -1.74 17.28 -0.86
CA ILE A 251 -3.15 17.28 -1.29
C ILE A 251 -3.63 18.73 -1.30
N SER A 252 -3.94 19.26 -2.47
CA SER A 252 -4.48 20.61 -2.63
C SER A 252 -5.98 20.62 -2.32
N ILE A 253 -6.46 21.72 -1.71
CA ILE A 253 -7.90 21.93 -1.49
C ILE A 253 -8.69 21.93 -2.81
N ASP A 254 -8.05 22.29 -3.93
CA ASP A 254 -8.68 22.31 -5.25
C ASP A 254 -9.04 20.90 -5.76
N PHE A 255 -8.36 19.88 -5.25
CA PHE A 255 -8.73 18.48 -5.49
C PHE A 255 -10.15 18.19 -5.01
N PHE A 256 -10.54 18.65 -3.82
CA PHE A 256 -11.88 18.46 -3.27
C PHE A 256 -12.93 19.38 -3.88
N LYS A 257 -12.53 20.52 -4.46
CA LYS A 257 -13.44 21.43 -5.18
C LYS A 257 -13.85 20.90 -6.55
N ASN A 258 -13.04 20.02 -7.13
CA ASN A 258 -13.37 19.44 -8.44
C ASN A 258 -14.48 18.39 -8.29
N LYS A 259 -15.67 18.71 -8.82
CA LYS A 259 -16.87 17.86 -8.71
C LYS A 259 -16.66 16.45 -9.27
N LEU A 260 -15.84 16.31 -10.32
CA LEU A 260 -15.56 15.00 -10.92
C LEU A 260 -14.78 14.11 -9.94
N TYR A 261 -13.71 14.62 -9.33
CA TYR A 261 -12.94 13.87 -8.34
C TYR A 261 -13.75 13.58 -7.08
N ALA A 262 -14.49 14.55 -6.58
CA ALA A 262 -15.36 14.36 -5.42
C ALA A 262 -16.42 13.27 -5.66
N SER A 263 -17.07 13.25 -6.83
CA SER A 263 -18.05 12.21 -7.16
C SER A 263 -17.41 10.81 -7.28
N VAL A 264 -16.23 10.70 -7.88
CA VAL A 264 -15.50 9.42 -7.98
C VAL A 264 -15.13 8.91 -6.58
N LEU A 265 -14.68 9.79 -5.67
CA LEU A 265 -14.36 9.41 -4.29
C LEU A 265 -15.61 8.91 -3.55
N ILE A 266 -16.74 9.59 -3.68
CA ILE A 266 -18.01 9.19 -3.05
C ILE A 266 -18.45 7.82 -3.59
N VAL A 267 -18.43 7.62 -4.91
CA VAL A 267 -18.80 6.35 -5.54
C VAL A 267 -17.86 5.23 -5.09
N ALA A 268 -16.56 5.47 -5.09
CA ALA A 268 -15.59 4.51 -4.59
C ALA A 268 -15.84 4.15 -3.12
N PHE A 269 -16.07 5.14 -2.26
CA PHE A 269 -16.38 4.92 -0.85
C PHE A 269 -17.64 4.05 -0.68
N ILE A 270 -18.73 4.34 -1.41
CA ILE A 270 -19.97 3.56 -1.36
C ILE A 270 -19.71 2.11 -1.82
N ILE A 271 -19.03 1.91 -2.96
CA ILE A 271 -18.74 0.57 -3.48
C ILE A 271 -17.92 -0.24 -2.47
N TYR A 272 -16.82 0.33 -1.93
CA TYR A 272 -15.96 -0.37 -0.99
C TYR A 272 -16.56 -0.54 0.41
N SER A 273 -17.57 0.26 0.78
CA SER A 273 -18.30 0.09 2.05
C SER A 273 -19.34 -1.04 1.99
N LEU A 274 -19.78 -1.40 0.77
CA LEU A 274 -20.77 -2.45 0.55
C LEU A 274 -20.14 -3.83 0.26
N TYR A 275 -18.83 -3.85 0.02
CA TYR A 275 -18.05 -5.06 -0.26
C TYR A 275 -17.41 -5.60 1.01
#